data_d37e38524dfe5cf940bc7c0506f9c029
#
_entry.id   d37e38524dfe5cf940bc7c0506f9c029
#
_cell.length_a   1.000
_cell.length_b   1.000
_cell.length_c   1.000
_cell.angle_alpha   90.00
_cell.angle_beta   90.00
_cell.angle_gamma   90.00
#
_symmetry.space_group_name_H-M   'P 1'
#
loop_
_entity.id
_entity.type
_entity.pdbx_description
1 polymer ?
#
loop_
_entity_poly.entity_id
_entity_poly.type
_entity_poly.pdbx_seq_one_letter_code
_entity_poly.pdbx_strand_id
1 'polypeptide(L)'
;MKYQLSICIGILLGLFSSLSSAFAGEIWVSPHGNDLNTGTRQAPVLTLTQALKQAREWRRLSDPAIADGIHICLENGAYPLSEPIFLRPEDSGTADSPTIIRGMGEEASVLHGGMSITRWKKQGKLWVADVPEFNGYPLDFRQLWINGKKAIRARDVSDFEKMYRILSNDPVNEILWVPTAAVKKILKAPRPEMVLHEMWCVAYLRIKSIEVHGDSAAVRFHQPESRIQFAHPWPRPMVTTDGHNSAFYLTNAKELLDEPGEWFHDIYSRKVYYYPRSGEDMSRAEVIVPALETLVRVEGTLDRPVENIRFDNLTFGYTTWMRPSLKGHVPLQAGMYLTDAYKLRPQMIRDYRNHKLDNQGWLGRPAAAVQIHAGHFIDFLDCSFEHLGSTALDYKMGTYGGKVEGCLFRDIAGNGLVAGSFSPAGHETHYPYDPADRREVCTHQRIDNCY
;
A
#
# COMPACT_ATOMS: atom_id res chain seq x y z
N MET A 1 85.48 -36.01 -35.18
CA MET A 1 84.86 -35.09 -34.20
C MET A 1 83.65 -34.41 -34.88
N LYS A 2 82.45 -34.87 -34.63
CA LYS A 2 81.19 -34.24 -35.01
C LYS A 2 80.29 -34.35 -33.80
N TYR A 3 79.95 -33.22 -33.23
CA TYR A 3 78.98 -33.11 -32.19
C TYR A 3 77.57 -33.04 -32.82
N GLN A 4 76.66 -33.96 -32.47
CA GLN A 4 75.25 -33.87 -32.74
C GLN A 4 74.54 -33.19 -31.55
N LEU A 5 73.86 -32.16 -31.86
CA LEU A 5 73.03 -31.41 -30.92
C LEU A 5 71.59 -31.92 -31.04
N SER A 6 71.13 -32.63 -30.01
CA SER A 6 69.72 -33.05 -29.93
C SER A 6 68.91 -31.93 -29.33
N ILE A 7 67.93 -31.43 -30.10
CA ILE A 7 66.95 -30.47 -29.63
C ILE A 7 65.73 -31.28 -29.10
N CYS A 8 65.51 -31.22 -27.80
CA CYS A 8 64.27 -31.68 -27.17
C CYS A 8 63.22 -30.58 -27.26
N ILE A 9 62.20 -30.75 -28.11
CA ILE A 9 61.01 -29.93 -28.13
C ILE A 9 60.07 -30.45 -27.07
N GLY A 10 59.99 -29.72 -25.95
CA GLY A 10 58.97 -29.94 -24.89
C GLY A 10 57.68 -29.25 -25.31
N ILE A 11 56.66 -30.05 -25.61
CA ILE A 11 55.30 -29.57 -25.82
C ILE A 11 54.72 -29.23 -24.44
N LEU A 12 54.66 -27.93 -24.12
CA LEU A 12 53.91 -27.41 -22.97
C LEU A 12 52.43 -27.38 -23.35
N LEU A 13 51.67 -28.40 -22.99
CA LEU A 13 50.22 -28.36 -22.98
C LEU A 13 49.79 -27.41 -21.84
N GLY A 14 49.59 -26.15 -22.15
CA GLY A 14 48.91 -25.22 -21.27
C GLY A 14 47.44 -25.62 -21.14
N LEU A 15 47.09 -26.17 -19.99
CA LEU A 15 45.69 -26.25 -19.55
C LEU A 15 45.22 -24.82 -19.32
N PHE A 16 44.59 -24.24 -20.32
CA PHE A 16 43.69 -23.11 -20.12
C PHE A 16 42.45 -23.68 -19.42
N SER A 17 42.46 -23.76 -18.10
CA SER A 17 41.25 -23.73 -17.32
C SER A 17 40.63 -22.35 -17.58
N SER A 18 39.69 -22.31 -18.51
CA SER A 18 38.75 -21.21 -18.59
C SER A 18 38.01 -21.19 -17.25
N LEU A 19 38.43 -20.29 -16.36
CA LEU A 19 37.57 -19.79 -15.30
C LEU A 19 36.34 -19.23 -16.01
N SER A 20 35.33 -20.04 -16.22
CA SER A 20 33.96 -19.56 -16.46
C SER A 20 33.63 -18.77 -15.22
N SER A 21 33.77 -17.43 -15.29
CA SER A 21 33.04 -16.60 -14.35
C SER A 21 31.59 -16.98 -14.53
N ALA A 22 31.04 -17.74 -13.59
CA ALA A 22 29.64 -18.01 -13.56
C ALA A 22 28.96 -16.65 -13.40
N PHE A 23 28.33 -16.17 -14.45
CA PHE A 23 27.47 -14.99 -14.38
C PHE A 23 26.13 -15.46 -13.85
N ALA A 24 25.55 -14.74 -12.90
CA ALA A 24 24.16 -14.93 -12.50
C ALA A 24 23.26 -14.91 -13.76
N GLY A 25 22.28 -15.78 -13.81
CA GLY A 25 21.33 -15.80 -14.92
C GLY A 25 20.53 -14.50 -14.99
N GLU A 26 20.54 -13.81 -16.12
CA GLU A 26 19.81 -12.56 -16.30
C GLU A 26 18.53 -12.76 -17.11
N ILE A 27 17.41 -12.19 -16.63
CA ILE A 27 16.16 -12.07 -17.36
C ILE A 27 15.81 -10.57 -17.42
N TRP A 28 15.74 -10.04 -18.64
CA TRP A 28 15.46 -8.64 -18.88
C TRP A 28 13.98 -8.37 -19.10
N VAL A 29 13.48 -7.33 -18.45
CA VAL A 29 12.09 -6.85 -18.53
C VAL A 29 12.11 -5.41 -19.01
N SER A 30 11.28 -5.06 -19.99
CA SER A 30 11.18 -3.71 -20.54
C SER A 30 9.72 -3.32 -20.76
N PRO A 31 9.34 -2.04 -20.51
CA PRO A 31 8.00 -1.54 -20.85
C PRO A 31 7.69 -1.65 -22.37
N HIS A 32 8.73 -1.82 -23.18
CA HIS A 32 8.65 -2.00 -24.65
C HIS A 32 8.92 -3.45 -25.08
N GLY A 33 9.02 -4.37 -24.11
CA GLY A 33 9.27 -5.78 -24.37
C GLY A 33 8.05 -6.53 -24.90
N ASN A 34 8.22 -7.85 -25.02
CA ASN A 34 7.14 -8.75 -25.41
C ASN A 34 7.27 -10.07 -24.63
N ASP A 35 6.20 -10.54 -24.01
CA ASP A 35 6.23 -11.78 -23.21
C ASP A 35 6.48 -13.07 -24.02
N LEU A 36 6.50 -12.99 -25.33
CA LEU A 36 6.95 -14.06 -26.22
C LEU A 36 8.49 -14.07 -26.44
N ASN A 37 9.19 -13.04 -25.97
CA ASN A 37 10.64 -12.94 -26.09
C ASN A 37 11.35 -13.88 -25.10
N THR A 38 12.64 -14.09 -25.37
CA THR A 38 13.50 -14.98 -24.57
C THR A 38 13.96 -14.40 -23.25
N GLY A 39 13.73 -13.12 -22.96
CA GLY A 39 14.17 -12.46 -21.75
C GLY A 39 15.65 -12.04 -21.76
N THR A 40 16.30 -12.05 -22.92
CA THR A 40 17.65 -11.48 -23.04
C THR A 40 17.59 -9.95 -23.11
N ARG A 41 18.71 -9.26 -22.89
CA ARG A 41 18.79 -7.79 -23.00
C ARG A 41 18.34 -7.25 -24.37
N GLN A 42 18.62 -8.00 -25.46
CA GLN A 42 18.22 -7.65 -26.83
C GLN A 42 16.77 -8.01 -27.15
N ALA A 43 16.17 -8.93 -26.39
CA ALA A 43 14.81 -9.40 -26.54
C ALA A 43 14.13 -9.55 -25.17
N PRO A 44 13.89 -8.40 -24.46
CA PRO A 44 13.32 -8.42 -23.13
C PRO A 44 11.85 -8.84 -23.13
N VAL A 45 11.41 -9.46 -22.05
CA VAL A 45 9.98 -9.70 -21.82
C VAL A 45 9.28 -8.41 -21.42
N LEU A 46 7.95 -8.37 -21.52
CA LEU A 46 7.16 -7.18 -21.17
C LEU A 46 6.86 -7.13 -19.68
N THR A 47 6.55 -8.26 -19.06
CA THR A 47 6.02 -8.31 -17.70
C THR A 47 6.95 -8.99 -16.71
N LEU A 48 6.96 -8.50 -15.47
CA LEU A 48 7.65 -9.15 -14.37
C LEU A 48 7.07 -10.57 -14.11
N THR A 49 5.78 -10.76 -14.33
CA THR A 49 5.12 -12.08 -14.21
C THR A 49 5.73 -13.10 -15.16
N GLN A 50 6.01 -12.72 -16.42
CA GLN A 50 6.66 -13.60 -17.39
C GLN A 50 8.12 -13.87 -17.01
N ALA A 51 8.85 -12.85 -16.52
CA ALA A 51 10.21 -13.04 -16.04
C ALA A 51 10.29 -14.02 -14.86
N LEU A 52 9.39 -13.91 -13.89
CA LEU A 52 9.28 -14.86 -12.77
C LEU A 52 8.94 -16.28 -13.25
N LYS A 53 8.10 -16.41 -14.26
CA LYS A 53 7.81 -17.73 -14.85
C LYS A 53 9.07 -18.36 -15.47
N GLN A 54 9.90 -17.59 -16.16
CA GLN A 54 11.18 -18.08 -16.70
C GLN A 54 12.15 -18.42 -15.57
N ALA A 55 12.24 -17.59 -14.54
CA ALA A 55 13.08 -17.83 -13.36
C ALA A 55 12.72 -19.16 -12.64
N ARG A 56 11.41 -19.41 -12.44
CA ARG A 56 10.92 -20.69 -11.87
C ARG A 56 11.33 -21.88 -12.71
N GLU A 57 11.30 -21.75 -14.04
CA GLU A 57 11.69 -22.83 -14.93
C GLU A 57 13.18 -23.11 -14.84
N TRP A 58 14.04 -22.10 -14.78
CA TRP A 58 15.46 -22.29 -14.56
C TRP A 58 15.75 -22.98 -13.22
N ARG A 59 15.08 -22.59 -12.15
CA ARG A 59 15.23 -23.27 -10.84
C ARG A 59 14.74 -24.69 -10.89
N ARG A 60 13.59 -24.96 -11.50
CA ARG A 60 13.03 -26.31 -11.64
C ARG A 60 13.95 -27.25 -12.40
N LEU A 61 14.65 -26.76 -13.41
CA LEU A 61 15.59 -27.52 -14.24
C LEU A 61 17.02 -27.57 -13.64
N SER A 62 17.28 -26.85 -12.56
CA SER A 62 18.63 -26.68 -11.99
C SER A 62 19.61 -26.19 -13.06
N ASP A 63 19.21 -25.17 -13.84
CA ASP A 63 20.00 -24.62 -14.94
C ASP A 63 21.37 -24.13 -14.40
N PRO A 64 22.50 -24.53 -15.02
CA PRO A 64 23.82 -24.08 -14.57
C PRO A 64 24.00 -22.54 -14.56
N ALA A 65 23.24 -21.81 -15.37
CA ALA A 65 23.31 -20.34 -15.42
C ALA A 65 22.88 -19.66 -14.12
N ILE A 66 22.18 -20.36 -13.22
CA ILE A 66 21.73 -19.79 -11.94
C ILE A 66 22.63 -20.08 -10.76
N ALA A 67 23.86 -20.60 -10.98
CA ALA A 67 24.77 -20.95 -9.89
C ALA A 67 25.02 -19.78 -8.90
N ASP A 68 25.16 -18.57 -9.43
CA ASP A 68 25.36 -17.33 -8.65
C ASP A 68 24.05 -16.51 -8.45
N GLY A 69 22.89 -17.10 -8.77
CA GLY A 69 21.57 -16.48 -8.62
C GLY A 69 20.85 -16.16 -9.94
N ILE A 70 19.65 -15.61 -9.79
CA ILE A 70 18.83 -15.10 -10.89
C ILE A 70 18.66 -13.60 -10.73
N HIS A 71 19.01 -12.83 -11.76
CA HIS A 71 18.81 -11.40 -11.81
C HIS A 71 17.68 -11.07 -12.79
N ILE A 72 16.57 -10.59 -12.29
CA ILE A 72 15.49 -10.04 -13.10
C ILE A 72 15.73 -8.53 -13.20
N CYS A 73 16.16 -8.10 -14.38
CA CYS A 73 16.65 -6.75 -14.68
C CYS A 73 15.55 -5.93 -15.34
N LEU A 74 14.98 -4.95 -14.64
CA LEU A 74 13.96 -4.05 -15.15
C LEU A 74 14.62 -2.81 -15.76
N GLU A 75 14.37 -2.54 -17.05
CA GLU A 75 14.73 -1.26 -17.65
C GLU A 75 13.96 -0.10 -17.00
N ASN A 76 14.44 1.14 -17.19
CA ASN A 76 13.74 2.33 -16.73
C ASN A 76 12.33 2.41 -17.29
N GLY A 77 11.38 2.84 -16.48
CA GLY A 77 10.01 3.07 -16.92
C GLY A 77 8.93 2.57 -15.99
N ALA A 78 7.69 2.71 -16.42
CA ALA A 78 6.52 2.34 -15.65
C ALA A 78 6.03 0.93 -16.02
N TYR A 79 5.78 0.13 -15.01
CA TYR A 79 5.27 -1.23 -15.09
C TYR A 79 3.89 -1.30 -14.40
N PRO A 80 2.81 -0.96 -15.11
CA PRO A 80 1.47 -1.01 -14.57
C PRO A 80 1.04 -2.45 -14.31
N LEU A 81 0.54 -2.70 -13.11
CA LEU A 81 0.07 -4.01 -12.69
C LEU A 81 -1.47 -4.08 -12.77
N SER A 82 -2.00 -5.14 -13.37
CA SER A 82 -3.44 -5.44 -13.36
C SER A 82 -3.87 -6.33 -12.18
N GLU A 83 -2.90 -6.95 -11.53
CA GLU A 83 -3.04 -7.78 -10.35
C GLU A 83 -1.72 -7.77 -9.55
N PRO A 84 -1.74 -8.13 -8.26
CA PRO A 84 -0.50 -8.25 -7.49
C PRO A 84 0.45 -9.31 -8.07
N ILE A 85 1.75 -9.02 -8.01
CA ILE A 85 2.79 -10.02 -8.24
C ILE A 85 2.82 -10.98 -7.06
N PHE A 86 2.69 -12.27 -7.32
CA PHE A 86 2.80 -13.32 -6.30
C PHE A 86 4.17 -13.98 -6.35
N LEU A 87 4.88 -13.92 -5.22
CA LEU A 87 6.10 -14.66 -4.97
C LEU A 87 5.80 -15.82 -4.01
N ARG A 88 6.14 -17.01 -4.41
CA ARG A 88 5.84 -18.26 -3.72
C ARG A 88 7.11 -19.05 -3.45
N PRO A 89 7.07 -20.15 -2.70
CA PRO A 89 8.26 -20.96 -2.45
C PRO A 89 9.03 -21.39 -3.71
N GLU A 90 8.36 -21.48 -4.86
CA GLU A 90 8.98 -21.79 -6.15
C GLU A 90 9.86 -20.67 -6.72
N ASP A 91 9.70 -19.42 -6.21
CA ASP A 91 10.51 -18.26 -6.57
C ASP A 91 11.75 -18.09 -5.68
N SER A 92 11.84 -18.89 -4.62
CA SER A 92 12.92 -18.79 -3.64
C SER A 92 14.28 -18.97 -4.27
N GLY A 93 15.21 -18.17 -3.77
CA GLY A 93 16.65 -18.41 -3.93
C GLY A 93 17.24 -19.22 -2.79
N THR A 94 18.57 -19.28 -2.80
CA THR A 94 19.39 -19.72 -1.68
C THR A 94 20.35 -18.61 -1.29
N ALA A 95 21.09 -18.78 -0.20
CA ALA A 95 22.08 -17.77 0.20
C ALA A 95 23.14 -17.54 -0.91
N ASP A 96 23.56 -18.61 -1.59
CA ASP A 96 24.58 -18.57 -2.66
C ASP A 96 23.97 -18.28 -4.05
N SER A 97 22.68 -18.49 -4.21
CA SER A 97 21.96 -18.29 -5.48
C SER A 97 20.62 -17.57 -5.21
N PRO A 98 20.64 -16.27 -4.84
CA PRO A 98 19.42 -15.51 -4.56
C PRO A 98 18.62 -15.21 -5.83
N THR A 99 17.35 -14.83 -5.67
CA THR A 99 16.55 -14.20 -6.73
C THR A 99 16.55 -12.69 -6.49
N ILE A 100 17.10 -11.92 -7.43
CA ILE A 100 17.24 -10.47 -7.32
C ILE A 100 16.41 -9.80 -8.42
N ILE A 101 15.47 -8.96 -8.01
CA ILE A 101 14.61 -8.16 -8.89
C ILE A 101 15.10 -6.72 -8.78
N ARG A 102 15.66 -6.15 -9.84
CA ARG A 102 16.33 -4.86 -9.77
C ARG A 102 16.01 -3.91 -10.92
N GLY A 103 15.96 -2.60 -10.60
CA GLY A 103 15.96 -1.53 -11.58
C GLY A 103 17.36 -1.26 -12.09
N MET A 104 17.52 -1.12 -13.41
CA MET A 104 18.84 -1.13 -14.06
C MET A 104 19.38 0.27 -14.41
N GLY A 105 18.63 1.34 -14.19
CA GLY A 105 19.04 2.66 -14.59
C GLY A 105 19.12 3.68 -13.45
N GLU A 106 19.54 4.90 -13.81
CA GLU A 106 19.49 6.06 -12.91
C GLU A 106 18.06 6.59 -12.75
N GLU A 107 17.21 6.41 -13.76
CA GLU A 107 15.79 6.69 -13.68
C GLU A 107 15.05 5.50 -13.08
N ALA A 108 13.91 5.78 -12.45
CA ALA A 108 13.15 4.76 -11.71
C ALA A 108 12.54 3.69 -12.61
N SER A 109 12.62 2.44 -12.17
CA SER A 109 11.76 1.34 -12.62
C SER A 109 10.59 1.24 -11.65
N VAL A 110 9.39 1.64 -12.08
CA VAL A 110 8.24 1.85 -11.21
C VAL A 110 7.22 0.72 -11.37
N LEU A 111 7.10 -0.13 -10.36
CA LEU A 111 5.98 -1.07 -10.24
C LEU A 111 4.79 -0.33 -9.63
N HIS A 112 3.67 -0.22 -10.34
CA HIS A 112 2.56 0.57 -9.84
C HIS A 112 1.19 -0.03 -10.12
N GLY A 113 0.25 0.24 -9.17
CA GLY A 113 -1.15 -0.19 -9.26
C GLY A 113 -2.08 0.88 -9.82
N GLY A 114 -1.54 1.89 -10.50
CA GLY A 114 -2.30 3.01 -11.01
C GLY A 114 -2.75 2.86 -12.45
N MET A 115 -3.78 3.62 -12.81
CA MET A 115 -4.27 3.79 -14.19
C MET A 115 -4.22 5.25 -14.58
N SER A 116 -3.87 5.51 -15.85
CA SER A 116 -3.88 6.86 -16.41
C SER A 116 -5.30 7.29 -16.78
N ILE A 117 -5.67 8.52 -16.42
CA ILE A 117 -6.88 9.17 -16.91
C ILE A 117 -6.51 10.19 -17.98
N THR A 118 -7.08 10.02 -19.15
CA THR A 118 -6.80 10.84 -20.35
C THR A 118 -8.07 11.51 -20.85
N ARG A 119 -7.95 12.28 -21.95
CA ARG A 119 -9.07 12.92 -22.66
C ARG A 119 -9.87 13.90 -21.79
N TRP A 120 -9.17 14.66 -20.99
CA TRP A 120 -9.73 15.71 -20.17
C TRP A 120 -10.39 16.80 -21.02
N LYS A 121 -11.60 17.22 -20.61
CA LYS A 121 -12.37 18.29 -21.27
C LYS A 121 -12.63 19.42 -20.29
N LYS A 122 -12.42 20.64 -20.72
CA LYS A 122 -12.69 21.83 -19.90
C LYS A 122 -14.19 22.07 -19.76
N GLN A 123 -14.64 22.29 -18.52
CA GLN A 123 -16.03 22.64 -18.19
C GLN A 123 -16.04 23.79 -17.18
N GLY A 124 -16.10 25.03 -17.71
CA GLY A 124 -15.96 26.23 -16.88
C GLY A 124 -14.56 26.31 -16.24
N LYS A 125 -14.50 26.38 -14.92
CA LYS A 125 -13.26 26.34 -14.14
C LYS A 125 -12.71 24.93 -13.91
N LEU A 126 -13.54 23.91 -14.12
CA LEU A 126 -13.21 22.52 -13.91
C LEU A 126 -12.77 21.84 -15.20
N TRP A 127 -12.05 20.73 -15.02
CA TRP A 127 -11.80 19.75 -16.06
C TRP A 127 -12.48 18.44 -15.69
N VAL A 128 -12.98 17.73 -16.68
CA VAL A 128 -13.72 16.48 -16.50
C VAL A 128 -13.20 15.43 -17.45
N ALA A 129 -13.08 14.21 -16.96
CA ALA A 129 -12.74 13.04 -17.77
C ALA A 129 -13.58 11.83 -17.36
N ASP A 130 -13.70 10.88 -18.27
CA ASP A 130 -14.30 9.58 -17.98
C ASP A 130 -13.29 8.73 -17.19
N VAL A 131 -13.79 8.05 -16.15
CA VAL A 131 -13.02 7.11 -15.37
C VAL A 131 -13.02 5.75 -16.08
N PRO A 132 -11.86 5.15 -16.35
CA PRO A 132 -11.79 3.86 -17.03
C PRO A 132 -12.34 2.73 -16.15
N GLU A 133 -12.63 1.60 -16.77
CA GLU A 133 -12.85 0.35 -16.08
C GLU A 133 -11.51 -0.32 -15.75
N PHE A 134 -11.47 -1.02 -14.63
CA PHE A 134 -10.34 -1.85 -14.26
C PHE A 134 -10.79 -3.31 -14.15
N ASN A 135 -10.17 -4.19 -14.95
CA ASN A 135 -10.52 -5.61 -15.03
C ASN A 135 -12.03 -5.83 -15.30
N GLY A 136 -12.65 -4.97 -16.13
CA GLY A 136 -14.06 -5.05 -16.50
C GLY A 136 -15.05 -4.51 -15.46
N TYR A 137 -14.58 -3.84 -14.41
CA TYR A 137 -15.40 -3.24 -13.36
C TYR A 137 -15.20 -1.72 -13.30
N PRO A 138 -16.27 -0.95 -12.97
CA PRO A 138 -16.11 0.47 -12.71
C PRO A 138 -15.09 0.72 -11.61
N LEU A 139 -14.09 1.55 -11.91
CA LEU A 139 -13.05 1.89 -10.95
C LEU A 139 -13.56 2.92 -9.95
N ASP A 140 -13.38 2.65 -8.65
CA ASP A 140 -13.50 3.63 -7.56
C ASP A 140 -12.13 3.81 -6.90
N PHE A 141 -11.82 5.03 -6.43
CA PHE A 141 -10.53 5.37 -5.87
C PHE A 141 -10.64 6.51 -4.85
N ARG A 142 -9.65 6.61 -3.98
CA ARG A 142 -9.60 7.62 -2.92
C ARG A 142 -8.49 8.65 -3.10
N GLN A 143 -7.59 8.45 -4.03
CA GLN A 143 -6.45 9.31 -4.33
C GLN A 143 -6.39 9.62 -5.82
N LEU A 144 -5.77 10.76 -6.15
CA LEU A 144 -5.49 11.18 -7.51
C LEU A 144 -4.21 11.99 -7.52
N TRP A 145 -3.34 11.75 -8.49
CA TRP A 145 -2.08 12.47 -8.67
C TRP A 145 -2.06 13.14 -10.04
N ILE A 146 -1.60 14.39 -10.05
CA ILE A 146 -1.41 15.20 -11.26
C ILE A 146 0.08 15.55 -11.35
N ASN A 147 0.76 15.09 -12.39
CA ASN A 147 2.20 15.28 -12.56
C ASN A 147 2.98 14.90 -11.28
N GLY A 148 2.70 13.75 -10.70
CA GLY A 148 3.31 13.25 -9.47
C GLY A 148 2.90 13.98 -8.19
N LYS A 149 2.01 15.00 -8.24
CA LYS A 149 1.53 15.71 -7.05
C LYS A 149 0.15 15.23 -6.67
N LYS A 150 -0.01 14.82 -5.41
CA LYS A 150 -1.31 14.43 -4.87
C LYS A 150 -2.31 15.59 -4.94
N ALA A 151 -3.46 15.34 -5.52
CA ALA A 151 -4.61 16.22 -5.52
C ALA A 151 -5.46 16.02 -4.27
N ILE A 152 -6.19 17.04 -3.87
CA ILE A 152 -7.02 17.02 -2.66
C ILE A 152 -8.41 16.52 -3.05
N ARG A 153 -8.92 15.50 -2.35
CA ARG A 153 -10.32 15.10 -2.51
C ARG A 153 -11.21 16.23 -1.98
N ALA A 154 -12.15 16.70 -2.81
CA ALA A 154 -12.99 17.87 -2.50
C ALA A 154 -13.52 17.84 -1.07
N ARG A 155 -13.28 18.91 -0.31
CA ARG A 155 -13.59 19.03 1.12
C ARG A 155 -13.95 20.48 1.48
N ASP A 156 -14.71 20.65 2.55
CA ASP A 156 -15.21 21.96 2.98
C ASP A 156 -14.15 22.85 3.61
N VAL A 157 -13.10 22.25 4.20
CA VAL A 157 -12.03 22.99 4.87
C VAL A 157 -10.73 22.17 4.96
N SER A 158 -9.59 22.83 4.82
CA SER A 158 -8.27 22.23 4.94
C SER A 158 -7.53 22.62 6.22
N ASP A 159 -7.82 23.78 6.76
CA ASP A 159 -7.19 24.32 7.95
C ASP A 159 -7.89 23.79 9.21
N PHE A 160 -7.14 23.07 10.06
CA PHE A 160 -7.67 22.46 11.30
C PHE A 160 -8.35 23.48 12.23
N GLU A 161 -7.80 24.69 12.32
CA GLU A 161 -8.35 25.74 13.22
C GLU A 161 -9.70 26.27 12.71
N LYS A 162 -9.98 26.12 11.42
CA LYS A 162 -11.24 26.52 10.80
C LYS A 162 -12.27 25.41 10.71
N MET A 163 -11.91 24.19 11.06
CA MET A 163 -12.83 23.06 11.06
C MET A 163 -13.96 23.28 12.05
N TYR A 164 -15.16 22.88 11.66
CA TYR A 164 -16.26 22.80 12.61
C TYR A 164 -15.96 21.79 13.72
N ARG A 165 -16.62 22.02 14.85
CA ARG A 165 -16.57 21.10 16.00
C ARG A 165 -17.93 20.46 16.17
N ILE A 166 -17.97 19.20 16.62
CA ILE A 166 -19.23 18.56 16.99
C ILE A 166 -19.87 19.31 18.16
N LEU A 167 -21.20 19.33 18.23
CA LEU A 167 -21.94 19.96 19.32
C LEU A 167 -22.14 18.97 20.47
N SER A 168 -22.53 17.75 20.14
CA SER A 168 -22.71 16.66 21.11
C SER A 168 -22.60 15.30 20.44
N ASN A 169 -22.45 14.25 21.29
CA ASN A 169 -22.38 12.85 20.91
C ASN A 169 -23.47 12.07 21.62
N ASP A 170 -24.36 11.45 20.87
CA ASP A 170 -25.41 10.53 21.39
C ASP A 170 -25.07 9.09 20.99
N PRO A 171 -24.33 8.34 21.82
CA PRO A 171 -23.90 7.00 21.49
C PRO A 171 -25.06 5.96 21.52
N VAL A 172 -26.18 6.27 22.20
CA VAL A 172 -27.33 5.36 22.28
C VAL A 172 -28.08 5.32 20.94
N ASN A 173 -28.25 6.48 20.33
CA ASN A 173 -28.95 6.62 19.06
C ASN A 173 -28.01 6.66 17.86
N GLU A 174 -26.69 6.54 18.08
CA GLU A 174 -25.62 6.63 17.06
C GLU A 174 -25.71 7.94 16.26
N ILE A 175 -25.75 9.10 16.95
CA ILE A 175 -25.87 10.43 16.35
C ILE A 175 -24.69 11.32 16.78
N LEU A 176 -24.07 12.00 15.81
CA LEU A 176 -23.31 13.21 16.07
C LEU A 176 -24.16 14.43 15.75
N TRP A 177 -24.28 15.31 16.72
CA TRP A 177 -24.89 16.62 16.53
C TRP A 177 -23.82 17.62 16.08
N VAL A 178 -24.08 18.33 14.99
CA VAL A 178 -23.16 19.30 14.39
C VAL A 178 -23.89 20.61 14.07
N PRO A 179 -23.17 21.74 13.89
CA PRO A 179 -23.80 22.95 13.40
C PRO A 179 -24.43 22.75 12.03
N THR A 180 -25.68 23.20 11.82
CA THR A 180 -26.35 23.14 10.50
C THR A 180 -25.52 23.81 9.41
N ALA A 181 -24.81 24.90 9.75
CA ALA A 181 -23.94 25.60 8.82
C ALA A 181 -22.88 24.69 8.18
N ALA A 182 -22.36 23.70 8.93
CA ALA A 182 -21.36 22.76 8.45
C ALA A 182 -21.88 21.86 7.33
N VAL A 183 -23.12 21.38 7.44
CA VAL A 183 -23.67 20.36 6.54
C VAL A 183 -24.51 20.93 5.39
N LYS A 184 -24.76 22.23 5.40
CA LYS A 184 -25.70 22.91 4.46
C LYS A 184 -25.38 22.63 2.99
N LYS A 185 -24.10 22.60 2.61
CA LYS A 185 -23.69 22.37 1.22
C LYS A 185 -23.95 20.92 0.76
N ILE A 186 -23.93 19.94 1.66
CA ILE A 186 -23.92 18.51 1.32
C ILE A 186 -25.25 17.78 1.56
N LEU A 187 -26.32 18.48 1.92
CA LEU A 187 -27.62 17.86 2.24
C LEU A 187 -28.18 16.95 1.14
N LYS A 188 -27.77 17.16 -0.11
CA LYS A 188 -28.20 16.37 -1.28
C LYS A 188 -27.06 15.54 -1.89
N ALA A 189 -25.88 15.58 -1.31
CA ALA A 189 -24.75 14.81 -1.82
C ALA A 189 -25.01 13.30 -1.66
N PRO A 190 -24.75 12.49 -2.69
CA PRO A 190 -25.14 11.07 -2.67
C PRO A 190 -24.26 10.19 -1.76
N ARG A 191 -23.00 10.54 -1.56
CA ARG A 191 -22.02 9.73 -0.81
C ARG A 191 -21.07 10.59 0.03
N PRO A 192 -21.57 11.56 0.82
CA PRO A 192 -20.69 12.42 1.61
C PRO A 192 -20.02 11.61 2.73
N GLU A 193 -18.83 12.02 3.09
CA GLU A 193 -18.06 11.45 4.19
C GLU A 193 -17.72 12.54 5.20
N MET A 194 -17.71 12.18 6.49
CA MET A 194 -17.16 12.99 7.57
C MET A 194 -15.80 12.43 7.96
N VAL A 195 -14.81 13.28 8.05
CA VAL A 195 -13.49 12.97 8.62
C VAL A 195 -13.44 13.61 9.98
N LEU A 196 -13.48 12.78 11.02
CA LEU A 196 -13.58 13.20 12.41
C LEU A 196 -12.22 13.07 13.09
N HIS A 197 -11.72 14.18 13.64
CA HIS A 197 -10.51 14.21 14.45
C HIS A 197 -10.83 13.84 15.89
N GLU A 198 -10.16 12.81 16.37
CA GLU A 198 -10.27 12.33 17.72
C GLU A 198 -8.95 12.54 18.46
N MET A 199 -8.85 12.09 19.71
CA MET A 199 -7.73 12.41 20.59
C MET A 199 -6.34 12.16 19.97
N TRP A 200 -6.15 11.05 19.26
CA TRP A 200 -4.87 10.69 18.63
C TRP A 200 -5.01 10.08 17.25
N CYS A 201 -6.18 10.16 16.64
CA CYS A 201 -6.47 9.50 15.39
C CYS A 201 -7.58 10.20 14.60
N VAL A 202 -7.83 9.72 13.39
CA VAL A 202 -8.81 10.29 12.46
C VAL A 202 -9.73 9.18 11.95
N ALA A 203 -11.03 9.31 12.19
CA ALA A 203 -12.05 8.39 11.67
C ALA A 203 -12.59 8.87 10.33
N TYR A 204 -12.89 7.95 9.40
CA TYR A 204 -13.58 8.21 8.14
C TYR A 204 -14.96 7.55 8.20
N LEU A 205 -16.00 8.36 8.27
CA LEU A 205 -17.37 7.92 8.51
C LEU A 205 -18.25 8.27 7.30
N ARG A 206 -18.86 7.27 6.68
CA ARG A 206 -19.79 7.49 5.55
C ARG A 206 -21.13 7.98 6.09
N ILE A 207 -21.54 9.15 5.66
CA ILE A 207 -22.81 9.77 6.11
C ILE A 207 -23.99 9.05 5.46
N LYS A 208 -24.90 8.54 6.30
CA LYS A 208 -26.14 7.87 5.89
C LYS A 208 -27.30 8.85 5.76
N SER A 209 -27.45 9.75 6.73
CA SER A 209 -28.50 10.77 6.74
C SER A 209 -28.10 11.99 7.54
N ILE A 210 -28.69 13.13 7.18
CA ILE A 210 -28.58 14.41 7.88
C ILE A 210 -29.99 14.92 8.10
N GLU A 211 -30.35 15.20 9.35
CA GLU A 211 -31.64 15.80 9.73
C GLU A 211 -31.40 17.15 10.39
N VAL A 212 -31.93 18.21 9.80
CA VAL A 212 -31.73 19.60 10.28
C VAL A 212 -32.77 19.96 11.32
N HIS A 213 -32.30 20.47 12.48
CA HIS A 213 -33.10 20.93 13.60
C HIS A 213 -32.67 22.36 14.01
N GLY A 214 -33.15 23.35 13.27
CA GLY A 214 -32.74 24.74 13.50
C GLY A 214 -31.24 24.94 13.24
N ASP A 215 -30.49 25.36 14.24
CA ASP A 215 -29.07 25.63 14.14
C ASP A 215 -28.18 24.39 14.31
N SER A 216 -28.77 23.25 14.65
CA SER A 216 -28.08 21.96 14.77
C SER A 216 -28.61 20.94 13.76
N ALA A 217 -27.76 19.96 13.42
CA ALA A 217 -28.12 18.85 12.55
C ALA A 217 -27.68 17.52 13.16
N ALA A 218 -28.56 16.53 13.10
CA ALA A 218 -28.27 15.15 13.49
C ALA A 218 -27.65 14.42 12.30
N VAL A 219 -26.41 13.93 12.46
CA VAL A 219 -25.69 13.17 11.44
C VAL A 219 -25.61 11.71 11.88
N ARG A 220 -26.08 10.82 11.02
CA ARG A 220 -26.01 9.37 11.19
C ARG A 220 -25.09 8.76 10.13
N PHE A 221 -24.45 7.66 10.45
CA PHE A 221 -23.46 7.00 9.58
C PHE A 221 -23.95 5.63 9.13
N HIS A 222 -23.30 5.09 8.10
CA HIS A 222 -23.53 3.74 7.65
C HIS A 222 -22.94 2.73 8.64
N GLN A 223 -23.39 1.49 8.53
CA GLN A 223 -22.80 0.36 9.24
C GLN A 223 -21.65 -0.27 8.41
N PRO A 224 -20.64 -0.86 9.02
CA PRO A 224 -20.48 -1.14 10.44
C PRO A 224 -19.85 0.00 11.26
N GLU A 225 -19.29 1.04 10.59
CA GLU A 225 -18.51 2.09 11.25
C GLU A 225 -19.31 2.88 12.29
N SER A 226 -20.61 3.08 12.07
CA SER A 226 -21.47 3.77 13.03
C SER A 226 -21.45 3.06 14.40
N ARG A 227 -21.84 1.80 14.43
CA ARG A 227 -21.85 1.02 15.66
C ARG A 227 -20.47 0.94 16.33
N ILE A 228 -19.41 0.74 15.53
CA ILE A 228 -18.04 0.65 16.03
C ILE A 228 -17.66 1.98 16.70
N GLN A 229 -17.90 3.10 16.03
CA GLN A 229 -17.55 4.43 16.50
C GLN A 229 -18.24 4.80 17.82
N PHE A 230 -19.53 4.46 17.94
CA PHE A 230 -20.31 4.83 19.11
C PHE A 230 -20.25 3.83 20.27
N ALA A 231 -20.05 2.54 19.99
CA ALA A 231 -20.00 1.50 21.00
C ALA A 231 -18.57 1.28 21.57
N HIS A 232 -17.54 1.66 20.83
CA HIS A 232 -16.16 1.53 21.30
C HIS A 232 -15.82 2.62 22.33
N PRO A 233 -15.24 2.31 23.50
CA PRO A 233 -15.02 3.31 24.55
C PRO A 233 -13.96 4.35 24.19
N TRP A 234 -12.98 4.03 23.35
CA TRP A 234 -11.97 4.94 22.85
C TRP A 234 -11.16 4.29 21.68
N PRO A 235 -10.67 5.05 20.68
CA PRO A 235 -10.92 6.49 20.51
C PRO A 235 -12.42 6.77 20.26
N ARG A 236 -12.88 7.90 20.71
CA ARG A 236 -14.30 8.29 20.58
C ARG A 236 -14.44 9.78 20.28
N PRO A 237 -15.58 10.22 19.73
CA PRO A 237 -15.88 11.63 19.58
C PRO A 237 -15.83 12.34 20.95
N MET A 238 -15.00 13.37 21.04
CA MET A 238 -14.82 14.12 22.30
C MET A 238 -15.78 15.29 22.37
N VAL A 239 -16.44 15.43 23.52
CA VAL A 239 -17.18 16.63 23.90
C VAL A 239 -16.62 17.09 25.22
N THR A 240 -16.15 18.34 25.28
CA THR A 240 -15.47 18.91 26.43
C THR A 240 -16.21 20.15 26.94
N THR A 241 -16.01 20.50 28.20
CA THR A 241 -16.65 21.67 28.83
C THR A 241 -16.00 22.99 28.44
N ASP A 242 -14.79 22.94 27.91
CA ASP A 242 -13.98 24.10 27.51
C ASP A 242 -14.06 24.38 25.98
N GLY A 243 -14.92 23.67 25.26
CA GLY A 243 -15.16 23.87 23.83
C GLY A 243 -14.14 23.19 22.89
N HIS A 244 -13.21 22.39 23.42
CA HIS A 244 -12.28 21.60 22.62
C HIS A 244 -12.89 20.27 22.11
N ASN A 245 -14.10 20.35 21.56
CA ASN A 245 -14.78 19.22 20.96
C ASN A 245 -14.05 18.71 19.72
N SER A 246 -14.28 17.44 19.36
CA SER A 246 -13.71 16.85 18.15
C SER A 246 -13.99 17.70 16.92
N ALA A 247 -12.91 18.03 16.21
CA ALA A 247 -12.98 18.72 14.93
C ALA A 247 -13.40 17.76 13.82
N PHE A 248 -14.02 18.28 12.78
CA PHE A 248 -14.30 17.49 11.60
C PHE A 248 -14.29 18.35 10.34
N TYR A 249 -14.09 17.67 9.22
CA TYR A 249 -14.36 18.22 7.90
C TYR A 249 -15.20 17.24 7.08
N LEU A 250 -15.87 17.77 6.07
CA LEU A 250 -16.69 17.00 5.15
C LEU A 250 -15.99 16.84 3.81
N THR A 251 -16.15 15.69 3.19
CA THR A 251 -15.50 15.38 1.92
C THR A 251 -16.40 14.51 1.03
N ASN A 252 -15.93 14.25 -0.20
CA ASN A 252 -16.58 13.40 -1.17
C ASN A 252 -17.98 13.92 -1.60
N ALA A 253 -18.08 15.22 -1.82
CA ALA A 253 -19.25 15.83 -2.40
C ALA A 253 -18.83 16.83 -3.50
N LYS A 254 -19.56 16.86 -4.61
CA LYS A 254 -19.24 17.75 -5.73
C LYS A 254 -19.41 19.22 -5.35
N GLU A 255 -20.31 19.49 -4.43
CA GLU A 255 -20.62 20.81 -3.90
C GLU A 255 -19.45 21.43 -3.11
N LEU A 256 -18.46 20.61 -2.73
CA LEU A 256 -17.25 21.01 -2.03
C LEU A 256 -16.05 21.22 -2.97
N LEU A 257 -16.25 21.01 -4.29
CA LEU A 257 -15.18 21.17 -5.28
C LEU A 257 -15.07 22.66 -5.66
N ASP A 258 -14.46 23.47 -4.80
CA ASP A 258 -14.45 24.93 -4.93
C ASP A 258 -13.04 25.55 -4.87
N GLU A 259 -11.99 24.79 -4.51
CA GLU A 259 -10.60 25.28 -4.46
C GLU A 259 -9.69 24.63 -5.51
N PRO A 260 -8.66 25.35 -6.03
CA PRO A 260 -7.67 24.79 -6.95
C PRO A 260 -6.89 23.62 -6.31
N GLY A 261 -6.72 22.55 -7.07
CA GLY A 261 -6.05 21.32 -6.62
C GLY A 261 -7.02 20.27 -6.07
N GLU A 262 -8.30 20.56 -6.02
CA GLU A 262 -9.32 19.62 -5.59
C GLU A 262 -9.90 18.79 -6.74
N TRP A 263 -10.33 17.57 -6.38
CA TRP A 263 -11.00 16.63 -7.29
C TRP A 263 -12.21 15.97 -6.64
N PHE A 264 -13.14 15.55 -7.48
CA PHE A 264 -14.31 14.77 -7.09
C PHE A 264 -14.58 13.66 -8.11
N HIS A 265 -14.85 12.45 -7.64
CA HIS A 265 -15.27 11.32 -8.46
C HIS A 265 -16.75 11.05 -8.29
N ASP A 266 -17.51 11.27 -9.36
CA ASP A 266 -18.89 10.82 -9.46
C ASP A 266 -18.93 9.39 -9.99
N ILE A 267 -19.06 8.43 -9.08
CA ILE A 267 -19.08 7.00 -9.42
C ILE A 267 -20.31 6.62 -10.25
N TYR A 268 -21.42 7.35 -10.13
CA TYR A 268 -22.65 7.04 -10.85
C TYR A 268 -22.56 7.42 -12.33
N SER A 269 -22.00 8.59 -12.62
CA SER A 269 -21.72 9.02 -14.00
C SER A 269 -20.36 8.53 -14.51
N ARG A 270 -19.56 7.88 -13.66
CA ARG A 270 -18.19 7.44 -13.96
C ARG A 270 -17.31 8.57 -14.48
N LYS A 271 -17.40 9.74 -13.84
CA LYS A 271 -16.63 10.94 -14.21
C LYS A 271 -15.82 11.45 -13.05
N VAL A 272 -14.60 11.85 -13.34
CA VAL A 272 -13.78 12.60 -12.41
C VAL A 272 -13.73 14.06 -12.82
N TYR A 273 -13.86 14.93 -11.83
CA TYR A 273 -13.79 16.39 -11.96
C TYR A 273 -12.56 16.87 -11.21
N TYR A 274 -11.85 17.79 -11.81
CA TYR A 274 -10.67 18.40 -11.20
C TYR A 274 -10.66 19.91 -11.40
N TYR A 275 -10.32 20.65 -10.34
CA TYR A 275 -10.06 22.08 -10.38
C TYR A 275 -8.54 22.31 -10.45
N PRO A 276 -7.96 22.66 -11.62
CA PRO A 276 -6.52 22.75 -11.78
C PRO A 276 -5.90 23.81 -10.88
N ARG A 277 -4.71 23.55 -10.39
CA ARG A 277 -3.84 24.53 -9.76
C ARG A 277 -3.38 25.55 -10.79
N SER A 278 -2.94 26.70 -10.31
CA SER A 278 -2.35 27.70 -11.21
C SER A 278 -1.15 27.13 -11.97
N GLY A 279 -1.15 27.31 -13.29
CA GLY A 279 -0.08 26.84 -14.18
C GLY A 279 -0.16 25.37 -14.61
N GLU A 280 -1.16 24.59 -14.15
CA GLU A 280 -1.35 23.22 -14.64
C GLU A 280 -2.07 23.19 -16.00
N ASP A 281 -1.43 22.55 -16.98
CA ASP A 281 -2.02 22.28 -18.30
C ASP A 281 -2.58 20.86 -18.37
N MET A 282 -3.89 20.73 -18.16
CA MET A 282 -4.58 19.43 -18.17
C MET A 282 -4.62 18.75 -19.55
N SER A 283 -4.26 19.43 -20.61
CA SER A 283 -4.16 18.80 -21.93
C SER A 283 -2.91 17.94 -22.08
N ARG A 284 -1.91 18.16 -21.23
CA ARG A 284 -0.62 17.46 -21.20
C ARG A 284 -0.31 16.80 -19.87
N ALA A 285 -1.12 17.06 -18.84
CA ALA A 285 -0.87 16.53 -17.52
C ALA A 285 -0.94 15.00 -17.49
N GLU A 286 0.05 14.39 -16.86
CA GLU A 286 -0.05 13.01 -16.43
C GLU A 286 -1.00 12.92 -15.24
N VAL A 287 -2.05 12.12 -15.38
CA VAL A 287 -3.03 11.92 -14.31
C VAL A 287 -3.14 10.45 -13.99
N ILE A 288 -2.82 10.09 -12.74
CA ILE A 288 -2.84 8.72 -12.28
C ILE A 288 -3.85 8.57 -11.13
N VAL A 289 -4.68 7.56 -11.23
CA VAL A 289 -5.57 7.09 -10.15
C VAL A 289 -5.21 5.65 -9.78
N PRO A 290 -5.21 5.28 -8.51
CA PRO A 290 -4.82 3.94 -8.09
C PRO A 290 -5.98 2.97 -8.27
N ALA A 291 -5.66 1.74 -8.68
CA ALA A 291 -6.61 0.64 -8.87
C ALA A 291 -6.33 -0.56 -7.96
N LEU A 292 -5.07 -0.79 -7.57
CA LEU A 292 -4.68 -1.88 -6.69
C LEU A 292 -4.40 -1.39 -5.27
N GLU A 293 -4.72 -2.23 -4.28
CA GLU A 293 -4.32 -2.02 -2.88
C GLU A 293 -2.93 -2.61 -2.57
N THR A 294 -2.53 -3.65 -3.29
CA THR A 294 -1.28 -4.36 -3.10
C THR A 294 -0.61 -4.63 -4.44
N LEU A 295 0.71 -4.44 -4.51
CA LEU A 295 1.52 -4.64 -5.71
C LEU A 295 2.26 -5.97 -5.68
N VAL A 296 2.79 -6.35 -4.51
CA VAL A 296 3.56 -7.58 -4.33
C VAL A 296 3.07 -8.33 -3.10
N ARG A 297 2.89 -9.63 -3.26
CA ARG A 297 2.57 -10.57 -2.18
C ARG A 297 3.58 -11.69 -2.16
N VAL A 298 4.36 -11.74 -1.08
CA VAL A 298 5.22 -12.87 -0.76
C VAL A 298 4.41 -13.81 0.12
N GLU A 299 4.10 -15.00 -0.40
CA GLU A 299 3.14 -15.95 0.19
C GLU A 299 3.78 -17.31 0.41
N GLY A 300 4.51 -17.44 1.52
CA GLY A 300 5.00 -18.71 2.03
C GLY A 300 4.07 -19.34 3.06
N THR A 301 4.49 -20.47 3.59
CA THR A 301 3.93 -21.10 4.78
C THR A 301 5.02 -21.31 5.82
N LEU A 302 4.67 -21.58 7.08
CA LEU A 302 5.67 -21.85 8.12
C LEU A 302 6.55 -23.07 7.82
N ASP A 303 6.04 -24.04 7.04
CA ASP A 303 6.78 -25.24 6.63
C ASP A 303 7.52 -25.07 5.30
N ARG A 304 7.09 -24.12 4.48
CA ARG A 304 7.69 -23.78 3.18
C ARG A 304 7.70 -22.26 3.00
N PRO A 305 8.60 -21.54 3.66
CA PRO A 305 8.73 -20.10 3.50
C PRO A 305 9.21 -19.75 2.08
N VAL A 306 9.00 -18.50 1.70
CA VAL A 306 9.67 -17.92 0.53
C VAL A 306 11.01 -17.38 1.00
N GLU A 307 12.11 -17.71 0.31
CA GLU A 307 13.46 -17.43 0.83
C GLU A 307 14.35 -16.70 -0.17
N ASN A 308 15.25 -15.86 0.35
CA ASN A 308 16.36 -15.25 -0.38
C ASN A 308 15.93 -14.53 -1.67
N ILE A 309 14.97 -13.60 -1.51
CA ILE A 309 14.55 -12.69 -2.57
C ILE A 309 14.97 -11.27 -2.21
N ARG A 310 15.52 -10.55 -3.18
CA ARG A 310 15.92 -9.15 -3.02
C ARG A 310 15.24 -8.28 -4.05
N PHE A 311 14.69 -7.18 -3.60
CA PHE A 311 14.30 -6.04 -4.42
C PHE A 311 15.36 -4.95 -4.31
N ASP A 312 15.83 -4.44 -5.44
CA ASP A 312 16.98 -3.56 -5.51
C ASP A 312 16.70 -2.40 -6.47
N ASN A 313 16.82 -1.16 -6.02
CA ASN A 313 16.61 0.05 -6.84
C ASN A 313 15.27 0.07 -7.61
N LEU A 314 14.17 -0.23 -6.93
CA LEU A 314 12.81 -0.23 -7.49
C LEU A 314 11.93 0.80 -6.79
N THR A 315 10.96 1.34 -7.54
CA THR A 315 9.88 2.15 -6.96
C THR A 315 8.58 1.37 -6.94
N PHE A 316 7.91 1.36 -5.78
CA PHE A 316 6.57 0.81 -5.57
C PHE A 316 5.60 1.97 -5.38
N GLY A 317 4.61 2.11 -6.29
CA GLY A 317 3.79 3.32 -6.29
C GLY A 317 2.33 3.15 -6.67
N TYR A 318 1.56 4.21 -6.40
CA TYR A 318 0.18 4.38 -6.84
C TYR A 318 -0.75 3.24 -6.40
N THR A 319 -0.87 3.05 -5.08
CA THR A 319 -1.86 2.13 -4.51
C THR A 319 -3.03 2.89 -3.88
N THR A 320 -4.14 2.19 -3.66
CA THR A 320 -5.31 2.68 -2.95
C THR A 320 -5.59 1.87 -1.68
N TRP A 321 -6.58 2.28 -0.93
CA TRP A 321 -7.23 1.50 0.11
C TRP A 321 -8.70 1.86 0.20
N MET A 322 -9.55 0.95 -0.24
CA MET A 322 -10.97 1.24 -0.45
C MET A 322 -11.85 0.99 0.78
N ARG A 323 -11.30 0.39 1.84
CA ARG A 323 -12.06 0.15 3.07
C ARG A 323 -12.82 1.38 3.59
N PRO A 324 -12.22 2.60 3.66
CA PRO A 324 -12.97 3.77 4.14
C PRO A 324 -14.22 4.10 3.31
N SER A 325 -14.20 3.87 1.99
CA SER A 325 -15.36 4.05 1.11
C SER A 325 -16.39 2.92 1.20
N LEU A 326 -15.99 1.72 1.64
CA LEU A 326 -16.82 0.52 1.65
C LEU A 326 -17.41 0.21 3.04
N LYS A 327 -16.65 0.45 4.11
CA LYS A 327 -16.98 0.06 5.49
C LYS A 327 -16.65 1.14 6.52
N GLY A 328 -16.31 2.36 6.06
CA GLY A 328 -15.74 3.37 6.95
C GLY A 328 -14.38 2.96 7.52
N HIS A 329 -13.83 3.82 8.35
CA HIS A 329 -12.58 3.55 9.05
C HIS A 329 -12.68 4.14 10.47
N VAL A 330 -12.76 3.26 11.46
CA VAL A 330 -12.63 3.63 12.86
C VAL A 330 -11.25 3.17 13.30
N PRO A 331 -10.33 4.11 13.54
CA PRO A 331 -8.94 3.80 13.80
C PRO A 331 -8.69 3.29 15.22
N LEU A 332 -7.55 2.65 15.38
CA LEU A 332 -6.92 2.39 16.66
C LEU A 332 -5.47 2.91 16.59
N GLN A 333 -4.58 2.43 17.44
CA GLN A 333 -3.16 2.81 17.44
C GLN A 333 -2.38 2.10 16.32
N ALA A 334 -1.19 2.62 16.01
CA ALA A 334 -0.22 2.04 15.07
C ALA A 334 -0.79 1.80 13.66
N GLY A 335 -1.71 2.64 13.18
CA GLY A 335 -2.32 2.53 11.85
C GLY A 335 -3.34 1.40 11.71
N MET A 336 -3.61 0.65 12.76
CA MET A 336 -4.62 -0.40 12.77
C MET A 336 -6.03 0.19 12.88
N TYR A 337 -7.04 -0.61 12.57
CA TYR A 337 -8.43 -0.20 12.65
C TYR A 337 -9.29 -1.25 13.36
N LEU A 338 -10.45 -0.82 13.84
CA LEU A 338 -11.43 -1.68 14.48
C LEU A 338 -12.32 -2.34 13.41
N THR A 339 -12.48 -3.66 13.53
CA THR A 339 -13.38 -4.44 12.66
C THR A 339 -14.74 -4.67 13.29
N ASP A 340 -14.84 -4.52 14.60
CA ASP A 340 -16.06 -4.65 15.37
C ASP A 340 -16.01 -3.74 16.60
N ALA A 341 -17.18 -3.48 17.20
CA ALA A 341 -17.30 -2.73 18.43
C ALA A 341 -16.77 -3.55 19.64
N TYR A 342 -16.81 -2.91 20.80
CA TYR A 342 -16.46 -3.54 22.07
C TYR A 342 -17.02 -4.98 22.20
N LYS A 343 -16.16 -5.90 22.60
CA LYS A 343 -16.54 -7.28 22.94
C LYS A 343 -15.96 -7.67 24.28
N LEU A 344 -16.76 -8.38 25.07
CA LEU A 344 -16.30 -8.99 26.31
C LEU A 344 -15.22 -10.03 25.99
N ARG A 345 -14.24 -10.15 26.86
CA ARG A 345 -13.22 -11.19 26.75
C ARG A 345 -13.87 -12.57 26.78
N PRO A 346 -13.51 -13.45 25.83
CA PRO A 346 -14.01 -14.83 25.86
C PRO A 346 -13.59 -15.61 27.11
N GLN A 347 -12.44 -15.26 27.66
CA GLN A 347 -11.89 -15.85 28.89
C GLN A 347 -11.18 -14.77 29.71
N MET A 348 -11.26 -14.90 31.04
CA MET A 348 -10.46 -14.09 31.96
C MET A 348 -9.00 -14.49 31.84
N ILE A 349 -8.33 -13.97 30.83
CA ILE A 349 -6.88 -13.97 30.78
C ILE A 349 -6.45 -12.97 31.84
N ARG A 350 -5.55 -13.37 32.73
CA ARG A 350 -5.03 -12.65 33.90
C ARG A 350 -5.23 -11.15 33.81
N ASP A 351 -6.00 -10.63 34.73
CA ASP A 351 -6.18 -9.20 34.93
C ASP A 351 -4.81 -8.53 35.09
N TYR A 352 -4.35 -7.87 34.04
CA TYR A 352 -3.16 -7.07 34.13
C TYR A 352 -3.49 -5.81 34.92
N ARG A 353 -3.18 -5.81 36.20
CA ARG A 353 -3.41 -4.74 37.18
C ARG A 353 -4.85 -4.60 37.73
N ASN A 354 -5.64 -5.64 37.76
CA ASN A 354 -7.03 -5.59 38.25
C ASN A 354 -7.96 -4.61 37.52
N HIS A 355 -7.66 -4.27 36.27
CA HIS A 355 -8.52 -3.42 35.47
C HIS A 355 -9.25 -4.22 34.38
N LYS A 356 -10.56 -4.02 34.30
CA LYS A 356 -11.32 -4.38 33.11
C LYS A 356 -10.82 -3.49 31.97
N LEU A 357 -10.24 -4.06 30.94
CA LEU A 357 -9.91 -3.32 29.75
C LEU A 357 -11.20 -3.11 28.94
N ASP A 358 -11.62 -1.87 28.85
CA ASP A 358 -12.89 -1.49 28.24
C ASP A 358 -12.79 -1.30 26.71
N ASN A 359 -11.59 -1.40 26.16
CA ASN A 359 -11.31 -1.17 24.74
C ASN A 359 -11.03 -2.45 23.95
N GLN A 360 -11.61 -3.55 24.34
CA GLN A 360 -11.52 -4.76 23.54
C GLN A 360 -12.21 -4.56 22.22
N GLY A 361 -11.46 -4.65 21.16
CA GLY A 361 -11.96 -4.56 19.81
C GLY A 361 -11.33 -5.64 18.94
N TRP A 362 -11.98 -5.93 17.85
CA TRP A 362 -11.39 -6.74 16.80
C TRP A 362 -10.53 -5.84 15.94
N LEU A 363 -9.28 -6.25 15.71
CA LEU A 363 -8.35 -5.47 14.93
C LEU A 363 -8.35 -5.91 13.48
N GLY A 364 -8.25 -4.90 12.61
CA GLY A 364 -7.92 -5.06 11.21
C GLY A 364 -6.55 -4.46 10.90
N ARG A 365 -5.84 -5.11 10.01
CA ARG A 365 -4.56 -4.65 9.48
C ARG A 365 -4.81 -4.01 8.12
N PRO A 366 -4.35 -2.76 7.89
CA PRO A 366 -4.49 -2.11 6.59
C PRO A 366 -3.79 -2.90 5.49
N ALA A 367 -4.26 -2.75 4.25
CA ALA A 367 -3.54 -3.26 3.11
C ALA A 367 -2.17 -2.61 3.00
N ALA A 368 -1.19 -3.33 2.46
CA ALA A 368 0.13 -2.79 2.17
C ALA A 368 0.48 -2.96 0.69
N ALA A 369 1.28 -2.02 0.16
CA ALA A 369 1.76 -2.12 -1.21
C ALA A 369 2.61 -3.39 -1.41
N VAL A 370 3.41 -3.75 -0.41
CA VAL A 370 4.14 -5.02 -0.39
C VAL A 370 3.82 -5.75 0.91
N GLN A 371 3.37 -7.00 0.80
CA GLN A 371 3.02 -7.85 1.93
C GLN A 371 3.88 -9.11 1.92
N ILE A 372 4.44 -9.45 3.08
CA ILE A 372 5.31 -10.62 3.25
C ILE A 372 4.72 -11.52 4.33
N HIS A 373 4.34 -12.72 3.98
CA HIS A 373 3.86 -13.77 4.87
C HIS A 373 4.77 -14.99 4.76
N ALA A 374 5.29 -15.46 5.87
CA ALA A 374 6.26 -16.55 5.93
C ALA A 374 7.38 -16.41 4.87
N GLY A 375 8.08 -15.28 4.92
CA GLY A 375 9.20 -14.93 4.06
C GLY A 375 10.50 -14.79 4.87
N HIS A 376 11.55 -15.47 4.44
CA HIS A 376 12.86 -15.42 5.09
C HIS A 376 13.87 -14.73 4.16
N PHE A 377 14.62 -13.77 4.69
CA PHE A 377 15.61 -13.01 3.92
C PHE A 377 15.01 -12.36 2.68
N ILE A 378 13.86 -11.66 2.89
CA ILE A 378 13.23 -10.84 1.86
C ILE A 378 13.74 -9.41 2.06
N ASP A 379 14.59 -8.97 1.14
CA ASP A 379 15.34 -7.74 1.27
C ASP A 379 14.85 -6.64 0.32
N PHE A 380 14.93 -5.39 0.77
CA PHE A 380 14.68 -4.18 -0.01
C PHE A 380 15.90 -3.26 0.13
N LEU A 381 16.63 -3.03 -0.95
CA LEU A 381 17.81 -2.17 -0.98
C LEU A 381 17.57 -1.01 -1.94
N ASP A 382 17.82 0.22 -1.48
CA ASP A 382 17.70 1.44 -2.29
C ASP A 382 16.34 1.58 -3.00
N CYS A 383 15.27 1.05 -2.40
CA CYS A 383 13.93 1.09 -2.96
C CYS A 383 13.17 2.35 -2.53
N SER A 384 12.23 2.79 -3.36
CA SER A 384 11.29 3.87 -3.04
C SER A 384 9.86 3.33 -2.91
N PHE A 385 9.18 3.77 -1.86
CA PHE A 385 7.76 3.52 -1.62
C PHE A 385 7.06 4.86 -1.60
N GLU A 386 6.22 5.14 -2.62
CA GLU A 386 5.62 6.46 -2.74
C GLU A 386 4.23 6.44 -3.37
N HIS A 387 3.44 7.47 -3.07
CA HIS A 387 2.08 7.60 -3.60
C HIS A 387 1.16 6.42 -3.20
N LEU A 388 1.18 6.04 -1.93
CA LEU A 388 0.48 4.87 -1.45
C LEU A 388 -0.77 5.23 -0.64
N GLY A 389 -1.85 4.51 -0.91
CA GLY A 389 -3.15 4.73 -0.26
C GLY A 389 -3.28 4.14 1.14
N SER A 390 -2.28 3.37 1.61
CA SER A 390 -2.23 2.76 2.93
C SER A 390 -0.78 2.46 3.34
N THR A 391 -0.50 1.31 3.96
CA THR A 391 0.84 0.89 4.38
C THR A 391 1.75 0.62 3.17
N ALA A 392 3.03 0.93 3.30
CA ALA A 392 4.00 0.64 2.24
C ALA A 392 4.48 -0.82 2.32
N LEU A 393 5.18 -1.19 3.37
CA LEU A 393 5.80 -2.51 3.53
C LEU A 393 5.31 -3.19 4.81
N ASP A 394 4.93 -4.46 4.71
CA ASP A 394 4.34 -5.20 5.81
C ASP A 394 4.95 -6.61 5.94
N TYR A 395 5.83 -6.78 6.93
CA TYR A 395 6.36 -8.07 7.39
C TYR A 395 5.36 -8.73 8.35
N LYS A 396 4.58 -9.65 7.84
CA LYS A 396 3.53 -10.38 8.60
C LYS A 396 4.11 -11.60 9.33
N MET A 397 3.20 -12.48 9.73
CA MET A 397 3.49 -13.73 10.43
C MET A 397 4.57 -14.56 9.72
N GLY A 398 5.45 -15.16 10.50
CA GLY A 398 6.45 -16.12 10.03
C GLY A 398 7.57 -15.50 9.20
N THR A 399 7.88 -14.21 9.38
CA THR A 399 8.96 -13.55 8.65
C THR A 399 10.25 -13.53 9.47
N TYR A 400 11.39 -13.77 8.79
CA TYR A 400 12.68 -13.87 9.42
C TYR A 400 13.78 -13.20 8.57
N GLY A 401 14.65 -12.40 9.22
CA GLY A 401 15.93 -11.96 8.66
C GLY A 401 15.84 -10.97 7.49
N GLY A 402 14.68 -10.36 7.23
CA GLY A 402 14.50 -9.37 6.16
C GLY A 402 15.31 -8.09 6.42
N LYS A 403 15.84 -7.48 5.35
CA LYS A 403 16.64 -6.27 5.38
C LYS A 403 15.95 -5.16 4.58
N VAL A 404 15.87 -3.96 5.16
CA VAL A 404 15.41 -2.75 4.49
C VAL A 404 16.48 -1.69 4.67
N GLU A 405 17.17 -1.34 3.61
CA GLU A 405 18.34 -0.45 3.67
C GLU A 405 18.32 0.57 2.54
N GLY A 406 18.61 1.83 2.87
CA GLY A 406 18.67 2.92 1.90
C GLY A 406 17.31 3.29 1.28
N CYS A 407 16.19 2.87 1.86
CA CYS A 407 14.88 3.01 1.27
C CYS A 407 14.23 4.37 1.59
N LEU A 408 13.46 4.89 0.63
CA LEU A 408 12.65 6.09 0.77
C LEU A 408 11.16 5.74 0.94
N PHE A 409 10.53 6.33 1.96
CA PHE A 409 9.08 6.20 2.24
C PHE A 409 8.44 7.58 2.18
N ARG A 410 7.70 7.89 1.11
CA ARG A 410 7.15 9.23 0.86
C ARG A 410 5.71 9.20 0.37
N ASP A 411 4.88 10.17 0.80
CA ASP A 411 3.45 10.28 0.42
C ASP A 411 2.68 8.96 0.65
N ILE A 412 2.72 8.50 1.91
CA ILE A 412 2.09 7.25 2.34
C ILE A 412 0.92 7.58 3.26
N ALA A 413 -0.26 7.07 2.95
CA ALA A 413 -1.48 7.34 3.74
C ALA A 413 -1.62 6.49 5.02
N GLY A 414 -0.70 5.57 5.25
CA GLY A 414 -0.63 4.71 6.44
C GLY A 414 0.78 4.63 7.00
N ASN A 415 1.19 3.45 7.40
CA ASN A 415 2.54 3.23 7.94
C ASN A 415 3.57 3.06 6.82
N GLY A 416 4.78 3.58 7.01
CA GLY A 416 5.90 3.28 6.12
C GLY A 416 6.24 1.79 6.15
N LEU A 417 6.46 1.26 7.36
CA LEU A 417 6.77 -0.15 7.57
C LEU A 417 6.03 -0.68 8.80
N VAL A 418 5.51 -1.90 8.68
CA VAL A 418 4.92 -2.67 9.79
C VAL A 418 5.60 -4.02 9.86
N ALA A 419 5.95 -4.46 11.06
CA ALA A 419 6.50 -5.79 11.31
C ALA A 419 5.81 -6.42 12.50
N GLY A 420 5.49 -7.72 12.39
CA GLY A 420 4.88 -8.50 13.45
C GLY A 420 3.53 -9.08 13.10
N SER A 421 3.06 -9.95 13.97
CA SER A 421 1.78 -10.65 13.86
C SER A 421 0.79 -10.15 14.89
N PHE A 422 -0.48 -10.31 14.59
CA PHE A 422 -1.54 -10.13 15.58
C PHE A 422 -1.93 -11.45 16.24
N SER A 423 -2.37 -11.32 17.47
CA SER A 423 -3.17 -12.36 18.11
C SER A 423 -4.40 -12.67 17.26
N PRO A 424 -4.98 -13.88 17.39
CA PRO A 424 -6.25 -14.20 16.77
C PRO A 424 -7.33 -13.17 17.11
N ALA A 425 -8.27 -13.00 16.19
CA ALA A 425 -9.38 -12.09 16.39
C ALA A 425 -10.09 -12.31 17.73
N GLY A 426 -10.39 -11.23 18.45
CA GLY A 426 -11.01 -11.27 19.77
C GLY A 426 -10.05 -11.32 20.96
N HIS A 427 -8.75 -11.42 20.72
CA HIS A 427 -7.76 -11.24 21.77
C HIS A 427 -7.64 -9.77 22.18
N GLU A 428 -7.25 -9.57 23.44
CA GLU A 428 -6.96 -8.24 23.96
C GLU A 428 -5.75 -7.63 23.27
N THR A 429 -5.91 -6.42 22.75
CA THR A 429 -4.88 -5.74 21.95
C THR A 429 -3.64 -5.33 22.74
N HIS A 430 -3.76 -5.25 24.07
CA HIS A 430 -2.66 -4.85 24.96
C HIS A 430 -1.80 -6.02 25.43
N TYR A 431 -2.18 -7.24 25.13
CA TYR A 431 -1.33 -8.40 25.45
C TYR A 431 -0.32 -8.65 24.35
N PRO A 432 0.91 -8.97 24.70
CA PRO A 432 1.89 -9.44 23.74
C PRO A 432 1.38 -10.65 22.96
N TYR A 433 1.69 -10.69 21.68
CA TYR A 433 1.45 -11.87 20.88
C TYR A 433 2.35 -13.01 21.35
N ASP A 434 1.77 -14.11 21.79
CA ASP A 434 2.48 -15.29 22.30
C ASP A 434 1.93 -16.57 21.65
N PRO A 435 2.33 -16.86 20.40
CA PRO A 435 1.85 -18.01 19.66
C PRO A 435 2.42 -19.32 20.21
N ALA A 436 1.65 -20.40 20.06
CA ALA A 436 2.12 -21.75 20.37
C ALA A 436 3.28 -22.19 19.46
N ASP A 437 3.19 -21.85 18.17
CA ASP A 437 4.28 -22.05 17.21
C ASP A 437 5.14 -20.78 17.13
N ARG A 438 6.34 -20.84 17.67
CA ARG A 438 7.29 -19.69 17.69
C ARG A 438 7.74 -19.24 16.30
N ARG A 439 7.58 -20.06 15.27
CA ARG A 439 7.87 -19.67 13.89
C ARG A 439 6.90 -18.59 13.37
N GLU A 440 5.74 -18.42 14.01
CA GLU A 440 4.79 -17.34 13.66
C GLU A 440 5.35 -15.95 13.98
N VAL A 441 6.32 -15.83 14.87
CA VAL A 441 6.88 -14.56 15.31
C VAL A 441 7.75 -13.95 14.22
N CYS A 442 7.55 -12.66 13.96
CA CYS A 442 8.38 -11.86 13.06
C CYS A 442 9.67 -11.44 13.77
N THR A 443 10.84 -11.90 13.30
CA THR A 443 12.12 -11.68 14.00
C THR A 443 13.28 -11.39 13.06
N HIS A 444 14.33 -10.74 13.60
CA HIS A 444 15.59 -10.46 12.93
C HIS A 444 15.49 -9.55 11.70
N GLN A 445 14.43 -8.76 11.57
CA GLN A 445 14.37 -7.71 10.55
C GLN A 445 15.36 -6.61 10.90
N ARG A 446 16.11 -6.16 9.90
CA ARG A 446 17.02 -5.03 10.00
C ARG A 446 16.55 -3.88 9.13
N ILE A 447 16.30 -2.72 9.74
CA ILE A 447 15.94 -1.49 9.05
C ILE A 447 17.06 -0.48 9.29
N ASP A 448 17.65 0.04 8.22
CA ASP A 448 18.83 0.89 8.30
C ASP A 448 18.81 1.97 7.20
N ASN A 449 19.27 3.17 7.54
CA ASN A 449 19.43 4.29 6.60
C ASN A 449 18.19 4.55 5.73
N CYS A 450 16.99 4.57 6.31
CA CYS A 450 15.73 4.82 5.61
C CYS A 450 15.17 6.21 5.96
N TYR A 451 14.45 6.82 5.01
CA TYR A 451 13.83 8.13 5.14
C TYR A 451 12.31 8.07 5.02
#